data_858d4b0b9c1aa4fe33ade877c73450cc
#
_entry.id   858d4b0b9c1aa4fe33ade877c73450cc
#
_cell.length_a   1.000
_cell.length_b   1.000
_cell.length_c   1.000
_cell.angle_alpha   90.00
_cell.angle_beta   90.00
_cell.angle_gamma   90.00
#
_symmetry.space_group_name_H-M   'P 1'
#
loop_
_entity.id
_entity.type
_entity.pdbx_description
1 polymer ?
#
loop_
_entity_poly.entity_id
_entity_poly.type
_entity_poly.pdbx_seq_one_letter_code
_entity_poly.pdbx_strand_id
1 'polypeptide(L)'
;YRNALNQFELSERQQIYSSLPQTVLDDALKDENRIANVALNKEGKVVGFFVLHRYYQHEGYDTPNNVVYVRSLSVNEKFQGHGYGTKMMMFLPEYVQALFPDFTHLYLVVDAENQSAWNVYERAGFMHTATKEEGPIGKERLYYLDLDSKHVSSLRLKEGESAYSDDIHVINLLKDDVKVGFIALEQNDNKMNISAIEVNKQNRNCLL
;
A
#
# COMPACT_ATOMS: atom_id res chain seq x y z
N TYR A 1 -24.31 0.31 -2.40
CA TYR A 1 -23.44 -0.32 -1.39
C TYR A 1 -23.78 0.07 0.06
N ARG A 2 -24.59 1.11 0.33
CA ARG A 2 -24.91 1.58 1.69
C ARG A 2 -25.42 0.44 2.59
N ASN A 3 -26.33 -0.41 2.11
CA ASN A 3 -26.85 -1.54 2.89
C ASN A 3 -25.75 -2.54 3.29
N ALA A 4 -24.79 -2.79 2.40
CA ALA A 4 -23.64 -3.66 2.69
C ALA A 4 -22.69 -3.02 3.70
N LEU A 5 -22.51 -1.70 3.65
CA LEU A 5 -21.70 -0.97 4.63
C LEU A 5 -22.36 -0.91 6.00
N ASN A 6 -23.69 -0.88 6.09
CA ASN A 6 -24.41 -0.97 7.36
C ASN A 6 -24.28 -2.36 8.03
N GLN A 7 -23.91 -3.38 7.26
CA GLN A 7 -23.66 -4.75 7.73
C GLN A 7 -22.14 -5.05 7.83
N PHE A 8 -21.30 -4.03 7.69
CA PHE A 8 -19.86 -4.17 7.79
C PHE A 8 -19.46 -4.36 9.25
N GLU A 9 -18.67 -5.40 9.52
CA GLU A 9 -18.27 -5.80 10.85
C GLU A 9 -16.75 -5.64 11.02
N LEU A 10 -16.37 -5.15 12.19
CA LEU A 10 -15.01 -5.11 12.70
C LEU A 10 -15.02 -5.65 14.12
N SER A 11 -14.03 -6.43 14.50
CA SER A 11 -13.89 -6.86 15.89
C SER A 11 -13.69 -5.66 16.83
N GLU A 12 -14.00 -5.82 18.10
CA GLU A 12 -13.79 -4.78 19.12
C GLU A 12 -12.36 -4.24 19.11
N ARG A 13 -11.38 -5.14 18.97
CA ARG A 13 -9.97 -4.76 18.85
C ARG A 13 -9.68 -3.88 17.65
N GLN A 14 -10.31 -4.12 16.52
CA GLN A 14 -10.12 -3.33 15.31
C GLN A 14 -10.81 -1.98 15.37
N GLN A 15 -11.92 -1.89 16.08
CA GLN A 15 -12.65 -0.64 16.30
C GLN A 15 -11.84 0.35 17.16
N ILE A 16 -10.84 -0.11 17.91
CA ILE A 16 -9.88 0.78 18.59
C ILE A 16 -9.08 1.60 17.55
N TYR A 17 -8.72 0.99 16.41
CA TYR A 17 -7.85 1.60 15.40
C TYR A 17 -8.58 2.14 14.19
N SER A 18 -9.81 1.72 13.93
CA SER A 18 -10.56 2.10 12.72
C SER A 18 -12.04 2.22 13.01
N SER A 19 -12.64 3.26 12.46
CA SER A 19 -14.09 3.47 12.56
C SER A 19 -14.85 2.57 11.59
N LEU A 20 -16.03 2.14 11.98
CA LEU A 20 -16.96 1.42 11.10
C LEU A 20 -17.37 2.31 9.91
N PRO A 21 -17.51 1.76 8.68
CA PRO A 21 -17.91 2.53 7.52
C PRO A 21 -19.19 3.35 7.69
N GLN A 22 -20.20 2.79 8.35
CA GLN A 22 -21.48 3.46 8.59
C GLN A 22 -21.37 4.73 9.47
N THR A 23 -20.33 4.82 10.31
CA THR A 23 -20.11 5.99 11.17
C THR A 23 -19.40 7.14 10.48
N VAL A 24 -18.67 6.87 9.40
CA VAL A 24 -17.84 7.86 8.69
C VAL A 24 -18.34 8.20 7.29
N LEU A 25 -19.26 7.39 6.75
CA LEU A 25 -19.72 7.52 5.37
C LEU A 25 -20.43 8.85 5.11
N ASP A 26 -21.36 9.24 5.99
CA ASP A 26 -22.17 10.44 5.78
C ASP A 26 -21.33 11.73 5.84
N ASP A 27 -20.31 11.75 6.69
CA ASP A 27 -19.36 12.87 6.74
C ASP A 27 -18.40 12.88 5.55
N ALA A 28 -18.00 11.70 5.07
CA ALA A 28 -17.21 11.60 3.86
C ALA A 28 -17.98 12.07 2.61
N LEU A 29 -19.28 11.82 2.55
CA LEU A 29 -20.12 12.24 1.41
C LEU A 29 -20.47 13.73 1.40
N LYS A 30 -20.32 14.42 2.53
CA LYS A 30 -20.56 15.88 2.64
C LYS A 30 -19.33 16.72 2.28
N ASP A 31 -18.15 16.12 2.31
CA ASP A 31 -16.89 16.81 2.09
C ASP A 31 -16.40 16.54 0.66
N GLU A 32 -16.35 17.58 -0.18
CA GLU A 32 -15.92 17.49 -1.57
C GLU A 32 -14.49 16.99 -1.77
N ASN A 33 -13.64 17.10 -0.74
CA ASN A 33 -12.27 16.60 -0.74
C ASN A 33 -12.17 15.15 -0.34
N ARG A 34 -13.28 14.50 0.02
CA ARG A 34 -13.31 13.10 0.40
C ARG A 34 -14.01 12.24 -0.64
N ILE A 35 -13.45 11.08 -0.90
CA ILE A 35 -14.08 10.04 -1.73
C ILE A 35 -14.14 8.76 -0.91
N ALA A 36 -15.35 8.32 -0.61
CA ALA A 36 -15.59 7.03 0.02
C ALA A 36 -15.54 5.91 -1.02
N ASN A 37 -14.79 4.87 -0.75
CA ASN A 37 -14.53 3.76 -1.66
C ASN A 37 -14.90 2.42 -1.02
N VAL A 38 -15.34 1.48 -1.84
CA VAL A 38 -15.56 0.08 -1.46
C VAL A 38 -14.69 -0.84 -2.32
N ALA A 39 -14.12 -1.85 -1.69
CA ALA A 39 -13.48 -2.95 -2.39
C ALA A 39 -14.48 -4.11 -2.53
N LEU A 40 -14.57 -4.65 -3.74
CA LEU A 40 -15.44 -5.78 -4.06
C LEU A 40 -14.60 -7.03 -4.33
N ASN A 41 -15.11 -8.19 -3.91
CA ASN A 41 -14.55 -9.46 -4.35
C ASN A 41 -15.10 -9.84 -5.76
N LYS A 42 -14.66 -10.98 -6.29
CA LYS A 42 -15.09 -11.49 -7.61
C LYS A 42 -16.60 -11.76 -7.69
N GLU A 43 -17.25 -11.93 -6.56
CA GLU A 43 -18.69 -12.17 -6.43
C GLU A 43 -19.50 -10.87 -6.28
N GLY A 44 -18.84 -9.70 -6.33
CA GLY A 44 -19.48 -8.39 -6.14
C GLY A 44 -19.84 -8.05 -4.70
N LYS A 45 -19.34 -8.80 -3.71
CA LYS A 45 -19.57 -8.52 -2.28
C LYS A 45 -18.58 -7.46 -1.79
N VAL A 46 -19.05 -6.54 -0.94
CA VAL A 46 -18.21 -5.55 -0.28
C VAL A 46 -17.33 -6.23 0.77
N VAL A 47 -16.02 -6.23 0.52
CA VAL A 47 -15.02 -6.84 1.40
C VAL A 47 -14.18 -5.82 2.14
N GLY A 48 -14.08 -4.59 1.63
CA GLY A 48 -13.29 -3.53 2.23
C GLY A 48 -13.89 -2.15 2.02
N PHE A 49 -13.41 -1.21 2.81
CA PHE A 49 -13.79 0.20 2.78
C PHE A 49 -12.59 1.08 3.08
N PHE A 50 -12.50 2.24 2.44
CA PHE A 50 -11.55 3.29 2.77
C PHE A 50 -12.04 4.64 2.24
N VAL A 51 -11.48 5.71 2.77
CA VAL A 51 -11.75 7.08 2.32
C VAL A 51 -10.44 7.71 1.85
N LEU A 52 -10.45 8.27 0.64
CA LEU A 52 -9.39 9.14 0.14
C LEU A 52 -9.75 10.58 0.49
N HIS A 53 -8.81 11.31 1.09
CA HIS A 53 -9.00 12.69 1.52
C HIS A 53 -7.89 13.57 0.94
N ARG A 54 -8.25 14.38 -0.06
CA ARG A 54 -7.32 15.30 -0.72
C ARG A 54 -6.97 16.48 0.19
N TYR A 55 -5.73 16.95 0.09
CA TYR A 55 -5.21 18.15 0.80
C TYR A 55 -5.26 18.05 2.34
N TYR A 56 -5.55 16.90 2.89
CA TYR A 56 -5.64 16.76 4.34
C TYR A 56 -4.25 16.84 4.98
N GLN A 57 -4.12 17.72 5.98
CA GLN A 57 -2.92 17.84 6.80
C GLN A 57 -3.18 17.22 8.16
N HIS A 58 -2.52 16.11 8.45
CA HIS A 58 -2.67 15.47 9.76
C HIS A 58 -1.87 16.24 10.82
N GLU A 59 -2.51 16.57 11.92
CA GLU A 59 -1.90 17.34 13.02
C GLU A 59 -0.62 16.66 13.53
N GLY A 60 0.45 17.46 13.62
CA GLY A 60 1.75 17.00 14.11
C GLY A 60 2.67 16.39 13.05
N TYR A 61 2.26 16.44 11.77
CA TYR A 61 3.12 16.05 10.66
C TYR A 61 3.20 17.16 9.62
N ASP A 62 4.41 17.36 9.08
CA ASP A 62 4.63 18.26 7.95
C ASP A 62 4.56 17.44 6.66
N THR A 63 3.46 17.59 5.92
CA THR A 63 3.23 16.88 4.67
C THR A 63 3.05 17.86 3.51
N PRO A 64 3.43 17.48 2.27
CA PRO A 64 3.19 18.32 1.09
C PRO A 64 1.71 18.66 0.90
N ASN A 65 1.41 19.78 0.24
CA ASN A 65 0.02 20.20 -0.02
C ASN A 65 -0.72 19.27 -0.99
N ASN A 66 -0.01 18.76 -2.02
CA ASN A 66 -0.58 17.85 -3.01
C ASN A 66 -0.53 16.39 -2.55
N VAL A 67 -1.21 16.11 -1.46
CA VAL A 67 -1.27 14.77 -0.87
C VAL A 67 -2.69 14.22 -0.89
N VAL A 68 -2.80 12.91 -0.98
CA VAL A 68 -4.01 12.16 -0.68
C VAL A 68 -3.77 11.37 0.60
N TYR A 69 -4.59 11.63 1.59
CA TYR A 69 -4.60 10.88 2.85
C TYR A 69 -5.55 9.70 2.76
N VAL A 70 -5.07 8.52 3.10
CA VAL A 70 -5.88 7.31 3.21
C VAL A 70 -6.34 7.13 4.64
N ARG A 71 -7.65 7.14 4.84
CA ARG A 71 -8.25 6.99 6.17
C ARG A 71 -9.34 5.94 6.19
N SER A 72 -9.65 5.46 7.38
CA SER A 72 -10.71 4.47 7.63
C SER A 72 -10.57 3.20 6.78
N LEU A 73 -9.32 2.83 6.45
CA LEU A 73 -9.05 1.61 5.69
C LEU A 73 -9.38 0.41 6.55
N SER A 74 -10.29 -0.42 6.07
CA SER A 74 -10.73 -1.60 6.81
C SER A 74 -11.16 -2.73 5.87
N VAL A 75 -11.02 -3.96 6.33
CA VAL A 75 -11.55 -5.17 5.70
C VAL A 75 -12.60 -5.76 6.62
N ASN A 76 -13.78 -6.03 6.07
CA ASN A 76 -14.88 -6.65 6.84
C ASN A 76 -14.39 -7.95 7.48
N GLU A 77 -14.66 -8.12 8.77
CA GLU A 77 -14.18 -9.24 9.58
C GLU A 77 -14.42 -10.59 8.92
N LYS A 78 -15.58 -10.77 8.28
CA LYS A 78 -15.96 -11.99 7.55
C LYS A 78 -15.03 -12.35 6.38
N PHE A 79 -14.27 -11.37 5.87
CA PHE A 79 -13.39 -11.53 4.72
C PHE A 79 -11.91 -11.35 5.06
N GLN A 80 -11.56 -11.21 6.33
CA GLN A 80 -10.16 -11.12 6.76
C GLN A 80 -9.42 -12.45 6.59
N GLY A 81 -8.08 -12.39 6.63
CA GLY A 81 -7.25 -13.58 6.41
C GLY A 81 -7.11 -14.01 4.94
N HIS A 82 -7.83 -13.39 4.00
CA HIS A 82 -7.81 -13.74 2.57
C HIS A 82 -6.92 -12.80 1.73
N GLY A 83 -6.12 -11.96 2.36
CA GLY A 83 -5.19 -11.04 1.69
C GLY A 83 -5.84 -9.81 1.04
N TYR A 84 -7.11 -9.51 1.30
CA TYR A 84 -7.78 -8.36 0.71
C TYR A 84 -7.15 -7.03 1.12
N GLY A 85 -6.75 -6.86 2.38
CA GLY A 85 -6.07 -5.65 2.84
C GLY A 85 -4.79 -5.38 2.06
N THR A 86 -3.94 -6.41 1.89
CA THR A 86 -2.71 -6.30 1.10
C THR A 86 -3.01 -5.95 -0.36
N LYS A 87 -3.99 -6.62 -0.98
CA LYS A 87 -4.37 -6.34 -2.37
C LYS A 87 -4.90 -4.92 -2.56
N MET A 88 -5.72 -4.44 -1.62
CA MET A 88 -6.21 -3.06 -1.65
C MET A 88 -5.05 -2.06 -1.59
N MET A 89 -4.11 -2.26 -0.67
CA MET A 89 -2.96 -1.35 -0.52
C MET A 89 -2.02 -1.41 -1.71
N MET A 90 -1.77 -2.58 -2.31
CA MET A 90 -0.94 -2.70 -3.51
C MET A 90 -1.56 -2.04 -4.75
N PHE A 91 -2.89 -2.07 -4.87
CA PHE A 91 -3.62 -1.44 -5.98
C PHE A 91 -3.83 0.06 -5.80
N LEU A 92 -3.78 0.53 -4.56
CA LEU A 92 -4.13 1.90 -4.19
C LEU A 92 -3.33 2.99 -4.91
N PRO A 93 -2.00 2.89 -5.11
CA PRO A 93 -1.22 3.90 -5.83
C PRO A 93 -1.69 4.12 -7.26
N GLU A 94 -1.89 3.04 -8.02
CA GLU A 94 -2.39 3.11 -9.40
C GLU A 94 -3.80 3.70 -9.45
N TYR A 95 -4.67 3.29 -8.53
CA TYR A 95 -6.02 3.79 -8.42
C TYR A 95 -6.07 5.29 -8.13
N VAL A 96 -5.24 5.75 -7.19
CA VAL A 96 -5.16 7.17 -6.83
C VAL A 96 -4.59 8.01 -7.98
N GLN A 97 -3.56 7.53 -8.68
CA GLN A 97 -3.02 8.21 -9.86
C GLN A 97 -4.06 8.34 -10.99
N ALA A 98 -4.88 7.31 -11.19
CA ALA A 98 -5.97 7.36 -12.19
C ALA A 98 -7.07 8.36 -11.82
N LEU A 99 -7.39 8.49 -10.53
CA LEU A 99 -8.41 9.43 -10.04
C LEU A 99 -7.89 10.87 -9.92
N PHE A 100 -6.63 11.03 -9.51
CA PHE A 100 -6.02 12.30 -9.15
C PHE A 100 -4.63 12.41 -9.77
N PRO A 101 -4.53 12.62 -11.10
CA PRO A 101 -3.24 12.64 -11.80
C PRO A 101 -2.29 13.75 -11.35
N ASP A 102 -2.82 14.82 -10.76
CA ASP A 102 -2.03 15.96 -10.27
C ASP A 102 -1.50 15.78 -8.84
N PHE A 103 -1.86 14.68 -8.18
CA PHE A 103 -1.39 14.39 -6.83
C PHE A 103 -0.15 13.50 -6.87
N THR A 104 0.87 13.91 -6.14
CA THR A 104 2.19 13.26 -6.18
C THR A 104 2.45 12.36 -4.99
N HIS A 105 1.63 12.46 -3.94
CA HIS A 105 1.90 11.79 -2.68
C HIS A 105 0.67 11.14 -2.06
N LEU A 106 0.89 9.95 -1.55
CA LEU A 106 -0.08 9.18 -0.78
C LEU A 106 0.46 8.97 0.62
N TYR A 107 -0.33 9.23 1.65
CA TYR A 107 0.09 8.97 3.01
C TYR A 107 -1.04 8.46 3.90
N LEU A 108 -0.67 7.88 5.00
CA LEU A 108 -1.58 7.44 6.04
C LEU A 108 -0.89 7.47 7.39
N VAL A 109 -1.68 7.53 8.44
CA VAL A 109 -1.22 7.44 9.83
C VAL A 109 -1.81 6.19 10.46
N VAL A 110 -1.03 5.50 11.23
CA VAL A 110 -1.42 4.26 11.91
C VAL A 110 -0.86 4.25 13.32
N ASP A 111 -1.63 3.72 14.26
CA ASP A 111 -1.16 3.46 15.61
C ASP A 111 0.02 2.49 15.60
N ALA A 112 1.07 2.78 16.38
CA ALA A 112 2.30 2.00 16.39
C ALA A 112 2.10 0.56 16.89
N GLU A 113 1.06 0.31 17.69
CA GLU A 113 0.73 -1.03 18.18
C GLU A 113 -0.09 -1.84 17.17
N ASN A 114 -0.65 -1.20 16.13
CA ASN A 114 -1.37 -1.89 15.05
C ASN A 114 -0.41 -2.53 14.04
N GLN A 115 0.37 -3.49 14.53
CA GLN A 115 1.40 -4.18 13.75
C GLN A 115 0.86 -4.86 12.49
N SER A 116 -0.35 -5.38 12.56
CA SER A 116 -0.98 -6.03 11.40
C SER A 116 -1.22 -5.06 10.25
N ALA A 117 -1.57 -3.82 10.54
CA ALA A 117 -1.82 -2.80 9.54
C ALA A 117 -0.52 -2.28 8.93
N TRP A 118 0.45 -1.84 9.73
CA TRP A 118 1.67 -1.27 9.15
C TRP A 118 2.53 -2.32 8.41
N ASN A 119 2.49 -3.59 8.79
CA ASN A 119 3.08 -4.67 7.98
C ASN A 119 2.46 -4.77 6.56
N VAL A 120 1.15 -4.52 6.43
CA VAL A 120 0.48 -4.48 5.13
C VAL A 120 0.95 -3.28 4.31
N TYR A 121 1.13 -2.12 4.95
CA TYR A 121 1.58 -0.89 4.29
C TYR A 121 3.01 -1.02 3.78
N GLU A 122 3.93 -1.55 4.59
CA GLU A 122 5.31 -1.80 4.19
C GLU A 122 5.41 -2.79 3.01
N ARG A 123 4.62 -3.86 3.03
CA ARG A 123 4.53 -4.79 1.89
C ARG A 123 4.00 -4.15 0.61
N ALA A 124 3.18 -3.12 0.73
CA ALA A 124 2.64 -2.37 -0.41
C ALA A 124 3.58 -1.24 -0.88
N GLY A 125 4.78 -1.13 -0.30
CA GLY A 125 5.79 -0.15 -0.69
C GLY A 125 5.72 1.19 0.03
N PHE A 126 4.84 1.35 1.02
CA PHE A 126 4.82 2.53 1.86
C PHE A 126 6.02 2.53 2.80
N MET A 127 6.62 3.69 2.98
CA MET A 127 7.77 3.88 3.86
C MET A 127 7.35 4.58 5.16
N HIS A 128 7.83 4.08 6.29
CA HIS A 128 7.72 4.76 7.57
C HIS A 128 8.65 5.98 7.58
N THR A 129 8.10 7.18 7.72
CA THR A 129 8.85 8.43 7.60
C THR A 129 8.90 9.24 8.88
N ALA A 130 7.92 9.11 9.75
CA ALA A 130 7.87 9.85 11.01
C ALA A 130 7.10 9.07 12.08
N THR A 131 7.41 9.36 13.34
CA THR A 131 6.67 8.88 14.51
C THR A 131 6.28 10.07 15.37
N LYS A 132 5.02 10.11 15.77
CA LYS A 132 4.51 11.02 16.79
C LYS A 132 4.33 10.25 18.09
N GLU A 133 4.94 10.71 19.17
CA GLU A 133 4.95 10.00 20.46
C GLU A 133 3.57 9.98 21.14
N GLU A 134 2.77 11.03 20.91
CA GLU A 134 1.45 11.21 21.51
C GLU A 134 0.39 11.39 20.44
N GLY A 135 -0.32 10.32 20.10
CA GLY A 135 -1.53 10.30 19.28
C GLY A 135 -2.78 10.07 20.13
N PRO A 136 -3.96 9.94 19.51
CA PRO A 136 -5.24 9.75 20.22
C PRO A 136 -5.31 8.54 21.15
N ILE A 137 -4.60 7.46 20.82
CA ILE A 137 -4.56 6.22 21.57
C ILE A 137 -3.14 5.73 21.89
N GLY A 138 -2.12 6.50 21.55
CA GLY A 138 -0.71 6.15 21.76
C GLY A 138 0.20 6.71 20.68
N LYS A 139 1.33 6.06 20.47
CA LYS A 139 2.25 6.45 19.39
C LYS A 139 1.64 6.22 18.03
N GLU A 140 1.85 7.17 17.13
CA GLU A 140 1.44 7.08 15.73
C GLU A 140 2.64 7.02 14.80
N ARG A 141 2.48 6.30 13.69
CA ARG A 141 3.45 6.22 12.60
C ARG A 141 2.86 6.81 11.34
N LEU A 142 3.60 7.70 10.69
CA LEU A 142 3.32 8.20 9.37
C LEU A 142 3.97 7.29 8.33
N TYR A 143 3.17 6.77 7.44
CA TYR A 143 3.58 6.03 6.26
C TYR A 143 3.29 6.83 5.01
N TYR A 144 4.21 6.79 4.07
CA TYR A 144 4.25 7.65 2.90
C TYR A 144 4.63 6.85 1.65
N LEU A 145 4.02 7.21 0.53
CA LEU A 145 4.35 6.67 -0.77
C LEU A 145 4.34 7.80 -1.81
N ASP A 146 5.43 7.92 -2.57
CA ASP A 146 5.56 8.85 -3.68
C ASP A 146 4.86 8.27 -4.91
N LEU A 147 3.82 8.96 -5.39
CA LEU A 147 3.06 8.58 -6.59
C LEU A 147 3.75 9.01 -7.88
N ASP A 148 4.61 10.02 -7.81
CA ASP A 148 5.37 10.53 -8.96
C ASP A 148 6.55 9.61 -9.31
N SER A 149 6.80 8.62 -8.46
CA SER A 149 7.74 7.57 -8.75
C SER A 149 7.20 6.73 -9.91
N LYS A 150 7.42 7.19 -11.13
CA LYS A 150 7.38 6.39 -12.37
C LYS A 150 8.20 5.10 -12.24
N HIS A 151 8.79 4.91 -11.10
CA HIS A 151 9.71 3.86 -10.72
C HIS A 151 9.05 2.49 -10.60
N VAL A 152 7.83 2.40 -10.10
CA VAL A 152 7.15 1.10 -9.91
C VAL A 152 6.46 0.64 -11.19
N SER A 153 5.83 1.54 -11.94
CA SER A 153 5.13 1.18 -13.20
C SER A 153 6.07 0.87 -14.37
N SER A 154 7.32 1.37 -14.32
CA SER A 154 8.33 1.11 -15.35
C SER A 154 9.26 -0.08 -15.03
N LEU A 155 9.20 -0.63 -13.82
CA LEU A 155 9.97 -1.81 -13.45
C LEU A 155 9.32 -3.07 -14.01
N ARG A 156 10.07 -3.81 -14.80
CA ARG A 156 9.68 -5.11 -15.35
C ARG A 156 10.68 -6.17 -14.97
N LEU A 157 10.17 -7.37 -14.74
CA LEU A 157 10.99 -8.56 -14.58
C LEU A 157 11.01 -9.31 -15.90
N LYS A 158 12.19 -9.68 -16.37
CA LYS A 158 12.37 -10.47 -17.60
C LYS A 158 13.37 -11.58 -17.33
N GLU A 159 13.04 -12.78 -17.74
CA GLU A 159 14.02 -13.86 -17.73
C GLU A 159 15.30 -13.45 -18.47
N GLY A 160 16.44 -13.72 -17.85
CA GLY A 160 17.76 -13.45 -18.38
C GLY A 160 18.50 -14.75 -18.65
N GLU A 161 19.54 -14.67 -19.45
CA GLU A 161 20.43 -15.80 -19.65
C GLU A 161 21.40 -15.94 -18.45
N SER A 162 21.52 -17.15 -17.91
CA SER A 162 22.52 -17.45 -16.90
C SER A 162 23.89 -17.58 -17.55
N ALA A 163 24.86 -16.80 -17.05
CA ALA A 163 26.23 -16.91 -17.45
C ALA A 163 27.03 -17.94 -16.61
N TYR A 164 26.38 -18.56 -15.64
CA TYR A 164 27.08 -19.34 -14.60
C TYR A 164 26.83 -20.85 -14.66
N SER A 165 25.59 -21.31 -14.62
CA SER A 165 25.21 -22.70 -14.74
C SER A 165 23.72 -22.84 -15.05
N ASP A 166 23.31 -24.03 -15.48
CA ASP A 166 21.88 -24.34 -15.77
C ASP A 166 21.00 -24.32 -14.51
N ASP A 167 21.62 -24.46 -13.33
CA ASP A 167 20.90 -24.43 -12.04
C ASP A 167 20.63 -23.02 -11.51
N ILE A 168 21.18 -22.00 -12.19
CA ILE A 168 20.99 -20.60 -11.81
C ILE A 168 20.05 -19.90 -12.79
N HIS A 169 18.89 -19.52 -12.31
CA HIS A 169 17.93 -18.72 -13.04
C HIS A 169 18.18 -17.23 -12.79
N VAL A 170 18.35 -16.46 -13.84
CA VAL A 170 18.55 -15.01 -13.75
C VAL A 170 17.26 -14.29 -14.14
N ILE A 171 16.82 -13.38 -13.28
CA ILE A 171 15.71 -12.47 -13.57
C ILE A 171 16.28 -11.07 -13.66
N ASN A 172 16.23 -10.47 -14.83
CA ASN A 172 16.65 -9.10 -15.04
C ASN A 172 15.61 -8.12 -14.54
N LEU A 173 16.07 -7.08 -13.85
CA LEU A 173 15.28 -5.92 -13.47
C LEU A 173 15.44 -4.88 -14.59
N LEU A 174 14.34 -4.51 -15.22
CA LEU A 174 14.32 -3.52 -16.29
C LEU A 174 13.56 -2.28 -15.81
N LYS A 175 14.10 -1.10 -16.09
CA LYS A 175 13.42 0.18 -15.94
C LYS A 175 13.41 0.85 -17.30
N ASP A 176 12.21 1.19 -17.81
CA ASP A 176 12.04 1.75 -19.16
C ASP A 176 12.77 0.91 -20.22
N ASP A 177 12.65 -0.42 -20.11
CA ASP A 177 13.29 -1.46 -20.93
C ASP A 177 14.85 -1.48 -20.86
N VAL A 178 15.46 -0.69 -19.97
CA VAL A 178 16.90 -0.72 -19.69
C VAL A 178 17.18 -1.60 -18.47
N LYS A 179 18.15 -2.52 -18.59
CA LYS A 179 18.58 -3.36 -17.47
C LYS A 179 19.21 -2.51 -16.38
N VAL A 180 18.58 -2.46 -15.21
CA VAL A 180 19.05 -1.72 -14.03
C VAL A 180 19.59 -2.63 -12.93
N GLY A 181 19.39 -3.93 -13.05
CA GLY A 181 19.86 -4.91 -12.09
C GLY A 181 19.45 -6.33 -12.46
N PHE A 182 19.67 -7.26 -11.55
CA PHE A 182 19.21 -8.65 -11.67
C PHE A 182 19.04 -9.32 -10.33
N ILE A 183 18.27 -10.40 -10.32
CA ILE A 183 18.16 -11.36 -9.23
C ILE A 183 18.64 -12.71 -9.78
N ALA A 184 19.56 -13.36 -9.09
CA ALA A 184 19.94 -14.73 -9.39
C ALA A 184 19.33 -15.68 -8.38
N LEU A 185 18.66 -16.70 -8.89
CA LEU A 185 17.98 -17.74 -8.12
C LEU A 185 18.70 -19.07 -8.38
N GLU A 186 19.09 -19.76 -7.34
CA GLU A 186 19.69 -21.08 -7.40
C GLU A 186 18.67 -22.14 -7.00
N GLN A 187 18.48 -23.12 -7.85
CA GLN A 187 17.60 -24.25 -7.58
C GLN A 187 18.40 -25.40 -6.93
N ASN A 188 18.04 -25.72 -5.69
CA ASN A 188 18.57 -26.86 -4.96
C ASN A 188 17.43 -27.77 -4.54
N ASP A 189 17.35 -28.97 -5.13
CA ASP A 189 16.26 -29.93 -4.94
C ASP A 189 14.87 -29.28 -5.20
N ASN A 190 14.04 -29.20 -4.17
CA ASN A 190 12.69 -28.61 -4.23
C ASN A 190 12.64 -27.16 -3.70
N LYS A 191 13.78 -26.47 -3.58
CA LYS A 191 13.86 -25.11 -3.03
C LYS A 191 14.53 -24.18 -4.03
N MET A 192 14.00 -22.96 -4.09
CA MET A 192 14.62 -21.86 -4.82
C MET A 192 15.21 -20.88 -3.81
N ASN A 193 16.51 -20.60 -3.91
CA ASN A 193 17.21 -19.69 -3.04
C ASN A 193 17.66 -18.45 -3.83
N ILE A 194 17.62 -17.29 -3.22
CA ILE A 194 18.21 -16.08 -3.81
C ILE A 194 19.73 -16.16 -3.57
N SER A 195 20.50 -16.34 -4.63
CA SER A 195 21.96 -16.41 -4.56
C SER A 195 22.63 -15.04 -4.74
N ALA A 196 22.01 -14.12 -5.49
CA ALA A 196 22.49 -12.75 -5.64
C ALA A 196 21.36 -11.77 -5.99
N ILE A 197 21.51 -10.53 -5.54
CA ILE A 197 20.72 -9.37 -5.99
C ILE A 197 21.72 -8.27 -6.30
N GLU A 198 21.67 -7.74 -7.50
CA GLU A 198 22.47 -6.60 -7.89
C GLU A 198 21.63 -5.51 -8.53
N VAL A 199 21.85 -4.27 -8.12
CA VAL A 199 21.25 -3.07 -8.70
C VAL A 199 22.34 -2.07 -9.02
N ASN A 200 22.31 -1.52 -10.22
CA ASN A 200 23.25 -0.50 -10.66
C ASN A 200 23.26 0.69 -9.69
N LYS A 201 24.45 1.19 -9.36
CA LYS A 201 24.64 2.29 -8.38
C LYS A 201 23.71 3.48 -8.62
N GLN A 202 23.50 3.84 -9.88
CA GLN A 202 22.68 4.98 -10.30
C GLN A 202 21.18 4.78 -10.03
N ASN A 203 20.75 3.52 -9.84
CA ASN A 203 19.34 3.15 -9.68
C ASN A 203 19.00 2.60 -8.29
N ARG A 204 19.97 2.60 -7.35
CA ARG A 204 19.76 2.04 -6.00
C ARG A 204 18.70 2.78 -5.19
N ASN A 205 18.59 4.09 -5.41
CA ASN A 205 17.56 4.93 -4.73
C ASN A 205 16.18 4.88 -5.40
N CYS A 206 16.04 4.11 -6.49
CA CYS A 206 14.79 3.94 -7.22
C CYS A 206 14.08 2.62 -6.87
N LEU A 207 14.68 1.81 -6.00
CA LEU A 207 14.18 0.49 -5.59
C LEU A 207 13.95 0.39 -4.07
N LEU A 208 14.15 1.51 -3.34
CA LEU A 208 13.87 1.62 -1.91
C LEU A 208 12.58 2.39 -1.71
#